data_f88b5aeb090a047ae4dae69268767ccb
#
_entry.id   f88b5aeb090a047ae4dae69268767ccb
#
_cell.length_a   1.000
_cell.length_b   1.000
_cell.length_c   1.000
_cell.angle_alpha   90.00
_cell.angle_beta   90.00
_cell.angle_gamma   90.00
#
_symmetry.space_group_name_H-M   'P 1'
#
loop_
_entity.id
_entity.type
_entity.pdbx_description
1 polymer ?
#
loop_
_entity_poly.entity_id
_entity_poly.type
_entity_poly.pdbx_seq_one_letter_code
_entity_poly.pdbx_strand_id
1 'polypeptide(L)'
;MKTLKELTLLDKFLFDEVMDIPEAHEAALRIILGDENLKLLTAAQTEKEVRTAPWLRSIRLDVYSVDENLRIYNTEAQKSRKNDLARRSRFYQSVMDSSLLKPGDESFNLLNDTFTIMITPFDLFGKGKYCYTFHGRCDEDPTLLLEDGATRIFLNTRGTNHEEVSEELICFLKYMEQSALNPEIPKTNKNLIKIHEHVRQVKASEEIGVKFMQRGDEEAMWKREGREDGLAEGQFVMQLAIVRFQYFTKHKAPEAISDDLGLPLERIITICDLLTKYPQKSDNEIAEYFIKDTTLDDVQTE
;
A
#
# COMPACT_ATOMS: atom_id res chain seq x y z
N MET A 1 0.14 21.73 2.93
CA MET A 1 0.74 20.44 3.33
C MET A 1 0.70 20.36 4.85
N LYS A 2 0.43 19.19 5.45
CA LYS A 2 0.54 19.03 6.90
C LYS A 2 2.01 19.09 7.32
N THR A 3 2.29 19.65 8.48
CA THR A 3 3.61 19.59 9.11
C THR A 3 3.80 18.22 9.78
N LEU A 4 5.03 17.81 10.05
CA LEU A 4 5.34 16.57 10.79
C LEU A 4 4.61 16.52 12.15
N LYS A 5 4.46 17.66 12.82
CA LYS A 5 3.76 17.77 14.12
C LYS A 5 2.26 17.47 14.03
N GLU A 6 1.64 17.76 12.89
CA GLU A 6 0.21 17.54 12.64
C GLU A 6 -0.13 16.13 12.17
N LEU A 7 0.88 15.30 11.91
CA LEU A 7 0.66 13.91 11.55
C LEU A 7 0.14 13.10 12.74
N THR A 8 -0.75 12.18 12.44
CA THR A 8 -1.19 11.14 13.40
C THR A 8 -0.43 9.84 13.11
N LEU A 9 -0.44 8.90 14.04
CA LEU A 9 0.22 7.61 13.85
C LEU A 9 -0.44 6.74 12.75
N LEU A 10 -1.61 7.13 12.24
CA LEU A 10 -2.21 6.57 11.02
C LEU A 10 -1.62 7.15 9.71
N ASP A 11 -0.89 8.26 9.77
CA ASP A 11 -0.21 8.79 8.59
C ASP A 11 1.05 7.94 8.33
N LYS A 12 1.15 7.34 7.13
CA LYS A 12 2.16 6.34 6.77
C LYS A 12 3.58 6.77 7.15
N PHE A 13 3.97 8.00 6.85
CA PHE A 13 5.32 8.49 7.16
C PHE A 13 5.63 8.40 8.66
N LEU A 14 4.73 8.91 9.52
CA LEU A 14 4.94 8.87 10.96
C LEU A 14 4.88 7.44 11.50
N PHE A 15 4.00 6.60 10.94
CA PHE A 15 3.91 5.19 11.30
C PHE A 15 5.22 4.45 11.03
N ASP A 16 5.76 4.60 9.82
CA ASP A 16 6.99 3.95 9.40
C ASP A 16 8.16 4.39 10.31
N GLU A 17 8.35 5.71 10.53
CA GLU A 17 9.44 6.25 11.35
C GLU A 17 9.36 5.83 12.82
N VAL A 18 8.16 5.71 13.39
CA VAL A 18 7.97 5.28 14.78
C VAL A 18 8.13 3.76 14.90
N MET A 19 7.56 3.00 13.97
CA MET A 19 7.60 1.53 14.03
C MET A 19 8.95 0.95 13.59
N ASP A 20 9.82 1.74 12.96
CA ASP A 20 11.22 1.37 12.74
C ASP A 20 12.02 1.27 14.05
N ILE A 21 11.52 1.90 15.11
CA ILE A 21 12.09 1.81 16.46
C ILE A 21 11.61 0.48 17.09
N PRO A 22 12.54 -0.47 17.40
CA PRO A 22 12.15 -1.81 17.87
C PRO A 22 11.26 -1.81 19.10
N GLU A 23 11.53 -0.92 20.05
CA GLU A 23 10.79 -0.83 21.30
C GLU A 23 9.35 -0.32 21.08
N ALA A 24 9.13 0.55 20.10
CA ALA A 24 7.80 1.04 19.74
C ALA A 24 6.98 -0.04 19.01
N HIS A 25 7.61 -0.75 18.08
CA HIS A 25 6.94 -1.82 17.33
C HIS A 25 6.63 -3.02 18.26
N GLU A 26 7.58 -3.42 19.10
CA GLU A 26 7.36 -4.46 20.11
C GLU A 26 6.20 -4.11 21.04
N ALA A 27 6.15 -2.87 21.52
CA ALA A 27 5.04 -2.39 22.35
C ALA A 27 3.70 -2.43 21.61
N ALA A 28 3.66 -2.06 20.33
CA ALA A 28 2.46 -2.15 19.52
C ALA A 28 1.99 -3.60 19.32
N LEU A 29 2.91 -4.53 19.02
CA LEU A 29 2.60 -5.95 18.87
C LEU A 29 2.10 -6.56 20.20
N ARG A 30 2.69 -6.20 21.34
CA ARG A 30 2.21 -6.62 22.67
C ARG A 30 0.75 -6.21 22.91
N ILE A 31 0.42 -4.97 22.59
CA ILE A 31 -0.97 -4.47 22.70
C ILE A 31 -1.92 -5.24 21.78
N ILE A 32 -1.52 -5.41 20.50
CA ILE A 32 -2.38 -6.01 19.46
C ILE A 32 -2.64 -7.48 19.73
N LEU A 33 -1.61 -8.22 20.19
CA LEU A 33 -1.69 -9.66 20.39
C LEU A 33 -2.05 -10.05 21.84
N GLY A 34 -1.98 -9.09 22.77
CA GLY A 34 -2.16 -9.36 24.21
C GLY A 34 -1.03 -10.23 24.81
N ASP A 35 0.17 -10.20 24.20
CA ASP A 35 1.34 -10.98 24.61
C ASP A 35 2.43 -10.09 25.21
N GLU A 36 2.39 -9.91 26.52
CA GLU A 36 3.36 -9.07 27.25
C GLU A 36 4.81 -9.61 27.20
N ASN A 37 4.97 -10.89 26.87
CA ASN A 37 6.27 -11.54 26.79
C ASN A 37 6.89 -11.49 25.39
N LEU A 38 6.16 -10.98 24.39
CA LEU A 38 6.68 -10.85 23.04
C LEU A 38 7.95 -9.99 23.02
N LYS A 39 8.99 -10.51 22.37
CA LYS A 39 10.26 -9.81 22.16
C LYS A 39 10.71 -9.96 20.72
N LEU A 40 11.09 -8.86 20.11
CA LEU A 40 11.64 -8.84 18.77
C LEU A 40 13.11 -9.24 18.76
N LEU A 41 13.51 -10.08 17.81
CA LEU A 41 14.91 -10.51 17.62
C LEU A 41 15.77 -9.41 16.97
N THR A 42 15.17 -8.64 16.06
CA THR A 42 15.89 -7.64 15.27
C THR A 42 15.08 -6.35 15.21
N ALA A 43 15.76 -5.26 14.86
CA ALA A 43 15.08 -4.04 14.48
C ALA A 43 14.02 -4.34 13.39
N ALA A 44 12.88 -3.71 13.50
CA ALA A 44 11.87 -3.72 12.45
C ALA A 44 12.49 -3.21 11.14
N GLN A 45 12.06 -3.76 10.02
CA GLN A 45 12.46 -3.27 8.70
C GLN A 45 11.25 -2.56 8.09
N THR A 46 11.31 -1.24 8.06
CA THR A 46 10.30 -0.44 7.37
C THR A 46 10.52 -0.47 5.87
N GLU A 47 9.43 -0.37 5.13
CA GLU A 47 9.42 -0.38 3.66
C GLU A 47 10.22 -1.56 3.04
N LYS A 48 10.23 -2.72 3.73
CA LYS A 48 10.92 -3.91 3.22
C LYS A 48 10.35 -4.33 1.87
N GLU A 49 11.17 -4.21 0.83
CA GLU A 49 10.81 -4.74 -0.48
C GLU A 49 11.01 -6.25 -0.52
N VAL A 50 9.97 -6.99 -0.88
CA VAL A 50 10.02 -8.43 -1.11
C VAL A 50 9.62 -8.72 -2.54
N ARG A 51 10.51 -9.41 -3.26
CA ARG A 51 10.32 -9.83 -4.65
C ARG A 51 10.77 -11.27 -4.81
N THR A 52 9.89 -12.13 -5.27
CA THR A 52 10.17 -13.54 -5.45
C THR A 52 10.86 -13.85 -6.78
N ALA A 53 10.65 -12.99 -7.80
CA ALA A 53 11.33 -13.04 -9.07
C ALA A 53 11.35 -11.67 -9.74
N PRO A 54 12.35 -11.35 -10.60
CA PRO A 54 12.48 -10.02 -11.23
C PRO A 54 11.26 -9.57 -12.04
N TRP A 55 10.54 -10.53 -12.62
CA TRP A 55 9.35 -10.30 -13.46
C TRP A 55 8.03 -10.33 -12.69
N LEU A 56 8.06 -10.65 -11.40
CA LEU A 56 6.87 -10.64 -10.56
C LEU A 56 6.69 -9.28 -9.87
N ARG A 57 5.43 -8.97 -9.55
CA ARG A 57 5.11 -7.77 -8.78
C ARG A 57 5.81 -7.82 -7.43
N SER A 58 6.69 -6.86 -7.17
CA SER A 58 7.23 -6.66 -5.82
C SER A 58 6.15 -6.12 -4.89
N ILE A 59 6.30 -6.38 -3.60
CA ILE A 59 5.55 -5.72 -2.54
C ILE A 59 6.52 -4.94 -1.65
N ARG A 60 6.00 -3.87 -1.08
CA ARG A 60 6.68 -3.13 -0.02
C ARG A 60 5.85 -3.31 1.23
N LEU A 61 6.41 -4.00 2.21
CA LEU A 61 5.81 -4.18 3.53
C LEU A 61 6.10 -2.94 4.37
N ASP A 62 5.07 -2.38 5.03
CA ASP A 62 5.26 -1.15 5.80
C ASP A 62 6.21 -1.40 6.99
N VAL A 63 5.91 -2.38 7.83
CA VAL A 63 6.78 -2.76 8.96
C VAL A 63 6.88 -4.27 9.07
N TYR A 64 8.06 -4.81 8.85
CA TYR A 64 8.38 -6.23 8.95
C TYR A 64 9.26 -6.51 10.16
N SER A 65 8.92 -7.52 10.96
CA SER A 65 9.74 -7.94 12.11
C SER A 65 9.62 -9.44 12.39
N VAL A 66 10.55 -9.94 13.19
CA VAL A 66 10.60 -11.34 13.65
C VAL A 66 10.81 -11.35 15.15
N ASP A 67 10.11 -12.19 15.90
CA ASP A 67 10.28 -12.34 17.35
C ASP A 67 11.18 -13.52 17.74
N GLU A 68 11.44 -13.70 19.06
CA GLU A 68 12.27 -14.76 19.62
C GLU A 68 11.71 -16.18 19.32
N ASN A 69 10.41 -16.29 19.03
CA ASN A 69 9.77 -17.55 18.64
C ASN A 69 9.77 -17.76 17.11
N LEU A 70 10.52 -16.94 16.39
CA LEU A 70 10.59 -16.93 14.92
C LEU A 70 9.24 -16.63 14.23
N ARG A 71 8.26 -16.06 14.94
CA ARG A 71 7.02 -15.58 14.33
C ARG A 71 7.30 -14.31 13.54
N ILE A 72 6.66 -14.19 12.40
CA ILE A 72 6.88 -13.07 11.46
C ILE A 72 5.66 -12.16 11.44
N TYR A 73 5.92 -10.86 11.51
CA TYR A 73 4.90 -9.83 11.54
C TYR A 73 5.06 -8.87 10.38
N ASN A 74 3.96 -8.60 9.67
CA ASN A 74 3.82 -7.45 8.79
C ASN A 74 2.70 -6.57 9.33
N THR A 75 3.02 -5.35 9.74
CA THR A 75 2.06 -4.39 10.29
C THR A 75 1.93 -3.18 9.37
N GLU A 76 0.71 -2.86 8.97
CA GLU A 76 0.41 -1.77 8.04
C GLU A 76 -0.67 -0.83 8.58
N ALA A 77 -0.46 0.48 8.42
CA ALA A 77 -1.44 1.52 8.66
C ALA A 77 -2.07 1.99 7.33
N GLN A 78 -3.35 1.72 7.12
CA GLN A 78 -4.05 2.05 5.89
C GLN A 78 -5.15 3.09 6.15
N LYS A 79 -4.85 4.36 5.88
CA LYS A 79 -5.76 5.49 6.14
C LYS A 79 -6.92 5.60 5.14
N SER A 80 -6.66 5.33 3.88
CA SER A 80 -7.65 5.44 2.81
C SER A 80 -8.40 4.13 2.60
N ARG A 81 -9.73 4.20 2.45
CA ARG A 81 -10.54 3.02 2.19
C ARG A 81 -10.23 2.44 0.81
N LYS A 82 -9.85 1.16 0.80
CA LYS A 82 -9.68 0.36 -0.42
C LYS A 82 -10.46 -0.94 -0.26
N ASN A 83 -11.09 -1.39 -1.33
CA ASN A 83 -11.95 -2.58 -1.30
C ASN A 83 -11.16 -3.89 -1.47
N ASP A 84 -9.86 -3.81 -1.71
CA ASP A 84 -8.97 -4.94 -1.99
C ASP A 84 -8.14 -5.40 -0.79
N LEU A 85 -8.27 -4.78 0.39
CA LEU A 85 -7.42 -5.05 1.55
C LEU A 85 -7.39 -6.52 1.96
N ALA A 86 -8.52 -7.22 1.92
CA ALA A 86 -8.58 -8.65 2.22
C ALA A 86 -7.78 -9.49 1.22
N ARG A 87 -7.81 -9.14 -0.09
CA ARG A 87 -7.01 -9.81 -1.11
C ARG A 87 -5.55 -9.42 -1.03
N ARG A 88 -5.27 -8.16 -0.69
CA ARG A 88 -3.91 -7.64 -0.48
C ARG A 88 -3.24 -8.35 0.70
N SER A 89 -3.94 -8.56 1.82
CA SER A 89 -3.39 -9.29 2.97
C SER A 89 -3.01 -10.73 2.61
N ARG A 90 -3.84 -11.42 1.79
CA ARG A 90 -3.53 -12.76 1.30
C ARG A 90 -2.30 -12.75 0.38
N PHE A 91 -2.18 -11.76 -0.50
CA PHE A 91 -1.03 -11.63 -1.40
C PHE A 91 0.25 -11.36 -0.62
N TYR A 92 0.19 -10.48 0.38
CA TYR A 92 1.34 -10.21 1.25
C TYR A 92 1.80 -11.46 2.02
N GLN A 93 0.84 -12.22 2.57
CA GLN A 93 1.11 -13.51 3.20
C GLN A 93 1.88 -14.44 2.26
N SER A 94 1.38 -14.66 1.05
CA SER A 94 2.00 -15.59 0.09
C SER A 94 3.40 -15.15 -0.34
N VAL A 95 3.65 -13.85 -0.46
CA VAL A 95 4.99 -13.33 -0.81
C VAL A 95 5.96 -13.44 0.36
N MET A 96 5.52 -13.22 1.59
CA MET A 96 6.33 -13.49 2.78
C MET A 96 6.70 -14.97 2.84
N ASP A 97 5.71 -15.88 2.77
CA ASP A 97 5.92 -17.32 2.85
C ASP A 97 6.90 -17.82 1.77
N SER A 98 6.76 -17.32 0.54
CA SER A 98 7.66 -17.70 -0.57
C SER A 98 9.12 -17.25 -0.37
N SER A 99 9.39 -16.34 0.55
CA SER A 99 10.73 -15.85 0.89
C SER A 99 11.38 -16.58 2.07
N LEU A 100 10.63 -17.43 2.78
CA LEU A 100 11.08 -18.08 4.00
C LEU A 100 11.79 -19.41 3.77
N LEU A 101 11.33 -20.19 2.80
CA LEU A 101 11.97 -21.45 2.45
C LEU A 101 13.11 -21.22 1.45
N LYS A 102 14.21 -21.90 1.67
CA LYS A 102 15.36 -21.89 0.76
C LYS A 102 15.22 -23.02 -0.28
N PRO A 103 15.83 -22.87 -1.47
CA PRO A 103 15.93 -23.96 -2.42
C PRO A 103 16.62 -25.18 -1.76
N GLY A 104 15.94 -26.32 -1.74
CA GLY A 104 16.40 -27.55 -1.11
C GLY A 104 15.81 -27.87 0.26
N ASP A 105 15.03 -26.98 0.85
CA ASP A 105 14.25 -27.30 2.05
C ASP A 105 13.16 -28.32 1.68
N GLU A 106 13.18 -29.49 2.33
CA GLU A 106 12.28 -30.60 1.99
C GLU A 106 10.92 -30.54 2.71
N SER A 107 10.82 -29.77 3.79
CA SER A 107 9.63 -29.73 4.64
C SER A 107 8.99 -28.36 4.69
N PHE A 108 7.72 -28.25 4.34
CA PHE A 108 6.92 -27.04 4.55
C PHE A 108 6.62 -26.75 6.03
N ASN A 109 6.86 -27.71 6.95
CA ASN A 109 6.79 -27.46 8.38
C ASN A 109 7.90 -26.52 8.91
N LEU A 110 8.85 -26.14 8.05
CA LEU A 110 9.85 -25.11 8.33
C LEU A 110 9.31 -23.68 8.12
N LEU A 111 8.11 -23.52 7.56
CA LEU A 111 7.47 -22.21 7.47
C LEU A 111 7.19 -21.65 8.87
N ASN A 112 7.53 -20.40 9.05
CA ASN A 112 7.27 -19.69 10.28
C ASN A 112 5.77 -19.34 10.40
N ASP A 113 5.26 -19.21 11.62
CA ASP A 113 3.97 -18.56 11.83
C ASP A 113 4.06 -17.11 11.37
N THR A 114 3.07 -16.66 10.60
CA THR A 114 3.07 -15.34 9.99
C THR A 114 1.81 -14.56 10.33
N PHE A 115 1.98 -13.28 10.67
CA PHE A 115 0.92 -12.37 11.05
C PHE A 115 0.86 -11.19 10.09
N THR A 116 -0.23 -11.04 9.36
CA THR A 116 -0.51 -9.83 8.58
C THR A 116 -1.51 -8.96 9.33
N ILE A 117 -1.06 -7.82 9.82
CA ILE A 117 -1.82 -6.89 10.66
C ILE A 117 -2.12 -5.63 9.85
N MET A 118 -3.40 -5.28 9.69
CA MET A 118 -3.83 -4.06 9.01
C MET A 118 -4.64 -3.19 9.95
N ILE A 119 -4.19 -1.94 10.14
CA ILE A 119 -4.84 -0.95 11.02
C ILE A 119 -5.55 0.09 10.15
N THR A 120 -6.86 0.26 10.33
CA THR A 120 -7.71 1.13 9.50
C THR A 120 -8.62 2.02 10.33
N PRO A 121 -8.89 3.30 9.92
CA PRO A 121 -9.89 4.16 10.55
C PRO A 121 -11.31 3.90 10.01
N PHE A 122 -11.58 2.70 9.54
CA PHE A 122 -12.89 2.28 9.03
C PHE A 122 -13.07 0.78 9.23
N ASP A 123 -14.32 0.37 9.40
CA ASP A 123 -14.70 -1.03 9.47
C ASP A 123 -14.76 -1.64 8.05
N LEU A 124 -13.85 -2.58 7.77
CA LEU A 124 -13.80 -3.27 6.48
C LEU A 124 -14.97 -4.26 6.31
N PHE A 125 -15.43 -4.86 7.41
CA PHE A 125 -16.42 -5.94 7.42
C PHE A 125 -17.82 -5.52 7.87
N GLY A 126 -17.98 -4.28 8.38
CA GLY A 126 -19.28 -3.70 8.73
C GLY A 126 -19.95 -4.33 9.95
N LYS A 127 -19.19 -4.94 10.89
CA LYS A 127 -19.71 -5.56 12.11
C LYS A 127 -19.41 -4.76 13.39
N GLY A 128 -18.81 -3.58 13.27
CA GLY A 128 -18.53 -2.68 14.37
C GLY A 128 -17.43 -3.15 15.33
N LYS A 129 -16.64 -4.18 14.98
CA LYS A 129 -15.61 -4.69 15.88
C LYS A 129 -14.32 -3.89 15.78
N TYR A 130 -13.57 -3.80 16.89
CA TYR A 130 -12.22 -3.25 16.94
C TYR A 130 -11.18 -4.18 16.30
N CYS A 131 -11.38 -5.49 16.44
CA CYS A 131 -10.46 -6.52 15.97
C CYS A 131 -11.20 -7.63 15.23
N TYR A 132 -10.69 -8.02 14.08
CA TYR A 132 -11.12 -9.17 13.30
C TYR A 132 -9.91 -10.05 13.04
N THR A 133 -9.88 -11.25 13.59
CA THR A 133 -8.83 -12.24 13.40
C THR A 133 -9.32 -13.37 12.51
N PHE A 134 -8.57 -13.67 11.47
CA PHE A 134 -8.90 -14.72 10.51
C PHE A 134 -7.85 -15.82 10.49
N HIS A 135 -8.33 -17.05 10.62
CA HIS A 135 -7.59 -18.30 10.42
C HIS A 135 -8.32 -19.17 9.40
N GLY A 136 -7.61 -20.13 8.81
CA GLY A 136 -8.23 -21.17 7.99
C GLY A 136 -9.16 -22.06 8.87
N ARG A 137 -10.38 -22.32 8.40
CA ARG A 137 -11.36 -23.18 9.07
C ARG A 137 -12.00 -24.13 8.09
N CYS A 138 -12.37 -25.33 8.56
CA CYS A 138 -13.15 -26.29 7.80
C CYS A 138 -14.62 -25.81 7.69
N ASP A 139 -15.17 -25.79 6.49
CA ASP A 139 -16.56 -25.38 6.27
C ASP A 139 -17.54 -26.44 6.80
N GLU A 140 -17.17 -27.73 6.73
CA GLU A 140 -17.96 -28.86 7.22
C GLU A 140 -17.94 -28.98 8.74
N ASP A 141 -16.88 -28.53 9.40
CA ASP A 141 -16.75 -28.43 10.85
C ASP A 141 -16.09 -27.10 11.26
N PRO A 142 -16.85 -26.03 11.53
CA PRO A 142 -16.29 -24.73 11.88
C PRO A 142 -15.47 -24.66 13.17
N THR A 143 -15.46 -25.72 13.98
CA THR A 143 -14.61 -25.82 15.18
C THR A 143 -13.19 -26.28 14.84
N LEU A 144 -12.99 -26.89 13.67
CA LEU A 144 -11.70 -27.38 13.20
C LEU A 144 -10.91 -26.25 12.53
N LEU A 145 -9.77 -25.89 13.12
CA LEU A 145 -8.81 -24.97 12.55
C LEU A 145 -7.85 -25.70 11.61
N LEU A 146 -7.42 -25.03 10.54
CA LEU A 146 -6.42 -25.58 9.61
C LEU A 146 -5.01 -25.68 10.24
N GLU A 147 -4.72 -24.80 11.22
CA GLU A 147 -3.43 -24.76 11.94
C GLU A 147 -2.20 -24.63 11.03
N ASP A 148 -2.36 -23.82 9.95
CA ASP A 148 -1.32 -23.57 8.95
C ASP A 148 -0.32 -22.47 9.36
N GLY A 149 -0.45 -21.90 10.56
CA GLY A 149 0.41 -20.82 11.06
C GLY A 149 0.10 -19.43 10.47
N ALA A 150 -0.87 -19.31 9.53
CA ALA A 150 -1.22 -18.06 8.88
C ALA A 150 -2.31 -17.31 9.63
N THR A 151 -1.98 -16.12 10.17
CA THR A 151 -2.93 -15.25 10.89
C THR A 151 -3.07 -13.89 10.20
N ARG A 152 -4.31 -13.46 9.95
CA ARG A 152 -4.61 -12.13 9.42
C ARG A 152 -5.48 -11.36 10.39
N ILE A 153 -4.99 -10.18 10.83
CA ILE A 153 -5.66 -9.33 11.81
C ILE A 153 -6.01 -8.00 11.15
N PHE A 154 -7.28 -7.62 11.24
CA PHE A 154 -7.76 -6.33 10.79
C PHE A 154 -8.25 -5.55 12.00
N LEU A 155 -7.60 -4.42 12.27
CA LEU A 155 -7.93 -3.53 13.36
C LEU A 155 -8.67 -2.31 12.83
N ASN A 156 -9.80 -2.00 13.47
CA ASN A 156 -10.62 -0.83 13.17
C ASN A 156 -10.52 0.15 14.35
N THR A 157 -9.98 1.35 14.13
CA THR A 157 -9.84 2.34 15.21
C THR A 157 -11.19 2.86 15.73
N ARG A 158 -12.28 2.58 15.02
CA ARG A 158 -13.65 3.04 15.31
C ARG A 158 -14.60 1.91 15.65
N GLY A 159 -14.09 0.84 16.27
CA GLY A 159 -14.91 -0.24 16.78
C GLY A 159 -15.88 0.21 17.90
N THR A 160 -16.88 -0.60 18.19
CA THR A 160 -17.89 -0.31 19.21
C THR A 160 -18.06 -1.41 20.25
N ASN A 161 -17.42 -2.57 20.07
CA ASN A 161 -17.51 -3.74 20.96
C ASN A 161 -16.49 -3.67 22.11
N HIS A 162 -16.60 -2.66 22.96
CA HIS A 162 -15.63 -2.34 24.03
C HIS A 162 -15.41 -3.49 25.03
N GLU A 163 -16.43 -4.31 25.26
CA GLU A 163 -16.39 -5.42 26.22
C GLU A 163 -15.64 -6.66 25.70
N GLU A 164 -15.41 -6.75 24.40
CA GLU A 164 -14.79 -7.92 23.75
C GLU A 164 -13.26 -7.78 23.57
N VAL A 165 -12.69 -6.60 23.85
CA VAL A 165 -11.27 -6.31 23.65
C VAL A 165 -10.67 -5.60 24.86
N SER A 166 -9.33 -5.65 25.00
CA SER A 166 -8.66 -5.00 26.12
C SER A 166 -8.79 -3.47 26.04
N GLU A 167 -8.84 -2.81 27.20
CA GLU A 167 -8.85 -1.35 27.28
C GLU A 167 -7.57 -0.75 26.65
N GLU A 168 -6.43 -1.44 26.79
CA GLU A 168 -5.16 -1.00 26.21
C GLU A 168 -5.22 -0.98 24.68
N LEU A 169 -5.83 -2.00 24.04
CA LEU A 169 -6.05 -2.02 22.60
C LEU A 169 -6.97 -0.87 22.15
N ILE A 170 -8.05 -0.61 22.87
CA ILE A 170 -8.95 0.51 22.57
C ILE A 170 -8.21 1.84 22.66
N CYS A 171 -7.42 2.05 23.72
CA CYS A 171 -6.62 3.25 23.90
C CYS A 171 -5.60 3.41 22.78
N PHE A 172 -4.89 2.34 22.40
CA PHE A 172 -3.95 2.34 21.28
C PHE A 172 -4.62 2.72 19.96
N LEU A 173 -5.74 2.09 19.62
CA LEU A 173 -6.47 2.37 18.37
C LEU A 173 -7.00 3.82 18.32
N LYS A 174 -7.49 4.36 19.42
CA LYS A 174 -7.86 5.77 19.53
C LYS A 174 -6.63 6.69 19.38
N TYR A 175 -5.51 6.31 20.00
CA TYR A 175 -4.25 7.04 19.91
C TYR A 175 -3.75 7.12 18.45
N MET A 176 -3.91 6.07 17.66
CA MET A 176 -3.55 6.07 16.23
C MET A 176 -4.16 7.26 15.48
N GLU A 177 -5.42 7.63 15.77
CA GLU A 177 -6.09 8.78 15.13
C GLU A 177 -5.79 10.13 15.81
N GLN A 178 -5.44 10.13 17.09
CA GLN A 178 -5.39 11.35 17.93
C GLN A 178 -3.98 11.76 18.36
N SER A 179 -2.95 11.03 17.96
CA SER A 179 -1.55 11.27 18.40
C SER A 179 -0.98 12.66 18.04
N ALA A 180 -1.66 13.42 17.16
CA ALA A 180 -1.31 14.83 16.91
C ALA A 180 -1.74 15.77 18.04
N LEU A 181 -2.76 15.38 18.83
CA LEU A 181 -3.37 16.20 19.88
C LEU A 181 -2.71 16.05 21.25
N ASN A 182 -1.60 15.30 21.35
CA ASN A 182 -0.95 14.94 22.63
C ASN A 182 -1.97 14.42 23.68
N PRO A 183 -2.73 13.35 23.37
CA PRO A 183 -3.75 12.86 24.28
C PRO A 183 -3.13 12.37 25.60
N GLU A 184 -3.85 12.51 26.69
CA GLU A 184 -3.47 11.91 27.97
C GLU A 184 -3.55 10.38 27.86
N ILE A 185 -2.48 9.71 28.27
CA ILE A 185 -2.38 8.25 28.26
C ILE A 185 -2.49 7.74 29.70
N PRO A 186 -3.39 6.79 29.99
CA PRO A 186 -3.47 6.19 31.32
C PRO A 186 -2.12 5.59 31.74
N LYS A 187 -1.70 5.84 32.99
CA LYS A 187 -0.42 5.34 33.54
C LYS A 187 -0.33 3.81 33.56
N THR A 188 -1.47 3.12 33.47
CA THR A 188 -1.56 1.66 33.38
C THR A 188 -1.12 1.11 32.02
N ASN A 189 -1.23 1.90 30.95
CA ASN A 189 -0.91 1.48 29.59
C ASN A 189 0.57 1.68 29.27
N LYS A 190 1.44 0.87 29.88
CA LYS A 190 2.90 0.99 29.77
C LYS A 190 3.42 0.91 28.34
N ASN A 191 2.85 0.02 27.51
CA ASN A 191 3.24 -0.14 26.12
C ASN A 191 2.86 1.11 25.31
N LEU A 192 1.66 1.65 25.52
CA LEU A 192 1.22 2.87 24.83
C LEU A 192 2.03 4.10 25.23
N ILE A 193 2.47 4.19 26.50
CA ILE A 193 3.38 5.27 26.97
C ILE A 193 4.69 5.22 26.18
N LYS A 194 5.29 4.03 26.00
CA LYS A 194 6.52 3.87 25.21
C LYS A 194 6.32 4.36 23.77
N ILE A 195 5.24 3.93 23.12
CA ILE A 195 4.91 4.38 21.76
C ILE A 195 4.78 5.91 21.72
N HIS A 196 4.10 6.50 22.70
CA HIS A 196 3.93 7.96 22.76
C HIS A 196 5.26 8.71 22.92
N GLU A 197 6.17 8.20 23.75
CA GLU A 197 7.51 8.77 23.91
C GLU A 197 8.28 8.77 22.59
N HIS A 198 8.24 7.67 21.84
CA HIS A 198 8.88 7.59 20.54
C HIS A 198 8.20 8.49 19.48
N VAL A 199 6.87 8.58 19.47
CA VAL A 199 6.16 9.55 18.61
C VAL A 199 6.62 10.98 18.90
N ARG A 200 6.81 11.35 20.16
CA ARG A 200 7.33 12.68 20.51
C ARG A 200 8.76 12.89 20.06
N GLN A 201 9.63 11.89 20.22
CA GLN A 201 11.03 11.94 19.77
C GLN A 201 11.10 12.12 18.24
N VAL A 202 10.37 11.31 17.49
CA VAL A 202 10.29 11.40 16.01
C VAL A 202 9.81 12.78 15.57
N LYS A 203 8.73 13.29 16.18
CA LYS A 203 8.19 14.63 15.87
C LYS A 203 9.10 15.80 16.27
N ALA A 204 10.01 15.59 17.20
CA ALA A 204 10.98 16.60 17.64
C ALA A 204 12.31 16.53 16.87
N SER A 205 12.55 15.48 16.08
CA SER A 205 13.79 15.29 15.33
C SER A 205 13.84 16.24 14.12
N GLU A 206 14.91 17.03 14.03
CA GLU A 206 15.17 17.90 12.86
C GLU A 206 15.47 17.08 11.61
N GLU A 207 16.24 15.98 11.75
CA GLU A 207 16.59 15.07 10.66
C GLU A 207 15.34 14.45 10.03
N ILE A 208 14.43 13.93 10.85
CA ILE A 208 13.16 13.37 10.36
C ILE A 208 12.28 14.47 9.74
N GLY A 209 12.35 15.69 10.28
CA GLY A 209 11.68 16.85 9.70
C GLY A 209 12.13 17.15 8.28
N VAL A 210 13.45 17.10 8.02
CA VAL A 210 14.04 17.27 6.67
C VAL A 210 13.62 16.13 5.75
N LYS A 211 13.71 14.88 6.21
CA LYS A 211 13.28 13.69 5.45
C LYS A 211 11.79 13.78 5.06
N PHE A 212 10.94 14.27 5.97
CA PHE A 212 9.52 14.48 5.68
C PHE A 212 9.27 15.53 4.59
N MET A 213 10.01 16.64 4.62
CA MET A 213 9.89 17.68 3.58
C MET A 213 10.35 17.16 2.22
N GLN A 214 11.50 16.49 2.15
CA GLN A 214 12.01 15.90 0.90
C GLN A 214 11.02 14.91 0.27
N ARG A 215 10.48 14.00 1.07
CA ARG A 215 9.43 13.07 0.60
C ARG A 215 8.18 13.79 0.08
N GLY A 216 7.80 14.88 0.74
CA GLY A 216 6.68 15.71 0.29
C GLY A 216 6.92 16.39 -1.05
N ASP A 217 8.14 16.84 -1.30
CA ASP A 217 8.53 17.46 -2.58
C ASP A 217 8.57 16.41 -3.70
N GLU A 218 9.12 15.21 -3.43
CA GLU A 218 9.11 14.08 -4.37
C GLU A 218 7.67 13.65 -4.73
N GLU A 219 6.79 13.49 -3.73
CA GLU A 219 5.39 13.15 -3.98
C GLU A 219 4.66 14.24 -4.80
N ALA A 220 4.98 15.52 -4.58
CA ALA A 220 4.40 16.62 -5.33
C ALA A 220 4.89 16.63 -6.78
N MET A 221 6.18 16.31 -6.98
CA MET A 221 6.78 16.17 -8.31
C MET A 221 6.11 15.02 -9.09
N TRP A 222 6.07 13.82 -8.52
CA TRP A 222 5.42 12.66 -9.17
C TRP A 222 3.94 12.86 -9.49
N LYS A 223 3.20 13.56 -8.58
CA LYS A 223 1.79 13.91 -8.86
C LYS A 223 1.65 14.88 -10.02
N ARG A 224 2.59 15.84 -10.15
CA ARG A 224 2.59 16.78 -11.27
C ARG A 224 2.90 16.06 -12.58
N GLU A 225 3.95 15.26 -12.62
CA GLU A 225 4.33 14.44 -13.79
C GLU A 225 3.19 13.51 -14.21
N GLY A 226 2.65 12.71 -13.28
CA GLY A 226 1.53 11.82 -13.60
C GLY A 226 0.25 12.54 -14.04
N ARG A 227 0.07 13.82 -13.62
CA ARG A 227 -1.05 14.64 -14.13
C ARG A 227 -0.78 15.16 -15.54
N GLU A 228 0.46 15.56 -15.83
CA GLU A 228 0.88 16.01 -17.17
C GLU A 228 0.77 14.85 -18.15
N ASP A 229 1.27 13.67 -17.78
CA ASP A 229 1.17 12.44 -18.58
C ASP A 229 -0.29 12.04 -18.84
N GLY A 230 -1.13 12.04 -17.80
CA GLY A 230 -2.55 11.72 -17.96
C GLY A 230 -3.32 12.74 -18.80
N LEU A 231 -2.94 14.02 -18.80
CA LEU A 231 -3.50 15.02 -19.70
C LEU A 231 -3.08 14.80 -21.14
N ALA A 232 -1.81 14.47 -21.38
CA ALA A 232 -1.27 14.17 -22.71
C ALA A 232 -1.94 12.91 -23.29
N GLU A 233 -2.07 11.85 -22.48
CA GLU A 233 -2.77 10.62 -22.84
C GLU A 233 -4.24 10.89 -23.21
N GLY A 234 -4.96 11.61 -22.34
CA GLY A 234 -6.36 11.97 -22.59
C GLY A 234 -6.56 12.79 -23.85
N GLN A 235 -5.66 13.72 -24.15
CA GLN A 235 -5.66 14.50 -25.40
C GLN A 235 -5.44 13.59 -26.62
N PHE A 236 -4.51 12.65 -26.52
CA PHE A 236 -4.21 11.71 -27.61
C PHE A 236 -5.39 10.75 -27.86
N VAL A 237 -6.02 10.20 -26.81
CA VAL A 237 -7.24 9.39 -26.92
C VAL A 237 -8.35 10.16 -27.62
N MET A 238 -8.54 11.44 -27.28
CA MET A 238 -9.52 12.29 -27.93
C MET A 238 -9.19 12.51 -29.44
N GLN A 239 -7.92 12.73 -29.77
CA GLN A 239 -7.47 12.83 -31.16
C GLN A 239 -7.74 11.54 -31.94
N LEU A 240 -7.42 10.37 -31.38
CA LEU A 240 -7.72 9.06 -31.96
C LEU A 240 -9.22 8.92 -32.26
N ALA A 241 -10.08 9.26 -31.32
CA ALA A 241 -11.54 9.16 -31.49
C ALA A 241 -12.05 10.06 -32.61
N ILE A 242 -11.58 11.31 -32.67
CA ILE A 242 -12.00 12.27 -33.71
C ILE A 242 -11.50 11.85 -35.08
N VAL A 243 -10.22 11.47 -35.21
CA VAL A 243 -9.62 10.99 -36.46
C VAL A 243 -10.31 9.70 -36.92
N ARG A 244 -10.55 8.74 -36.03
CA ARG A 244 -11.30 7.51 -36.32
C ARG A 244 -12.67 7.81 -36.95
N PHE A 245 -13.43 8.73 -36.34
CA PHE A 245 -14.73 9.14 -36.85
C PHE A 245 -14.63 9.81 -38.22
N GLN A 246 -13.72 10.74 -38.43
CA GLN A 246 -13.56 11.46 -39.69
C GLN A 246 -13.06 10.54 -40.81
N TYR A 247 -12.06 9.69 -40.50
CA TYR A 247 -11.43 8.81 -41.49
C TYR A 247 -12.34 7.64 -41.90
N PHE A 248 -12.87 6.87 -40.92
CA PHE A 248 -13.64 5.67 -41.23
C PHE A 248 -15.13 5.94 -41.43
N THR A 249 -15.73 6.93 -40.75
CA THR A 249 -17.18 7.18 -40.86
C THR A 249 -17.51 8.26 -41.90
N LYS A 250 -16.68 9.30 -41.97
CA LYS A 250 -16.86 10.40 -42.91
C LYS A 250 -16.06 10.24 -44.20
N HIS A 251 -15.18 9.25 -44.29
CA HIS A 251 -14.31 8.95 -45.43
C HIS A 251 -13.46 10.14 -45.89
N LYS A 252 -13.01 10.98 -44.95
CA LYS A 252 -12.13 12.11 -45.26
C LYS A 252 -10.70 11.65 -45.47
N ALA A 253 -10.01 12.30 -46.41
CA ALA A 253 -8.58 12.10 -46.60
C ALA A 253 -7.77 12.72 -45.42
N PRO A 254 -6.59 12.18 -45.10
CA PRO A 254 -5.75 12.71 -43.99
C PRO A 254 -5.45 14.20 -44.09
N GLU A 255 -5.27 14.73 -45.29
CA GLU A 255 -5.03 16.16 -45.52
C GLU A 255 -6.21 17.01 -45.04
N ALA A 256 -7.44 16.59 -45.39
CA ALA A 256 -8.65 17.30 -44.98
C ALA A 256 -8.89 17.21 -43.47
N ILE A 257 -8.47 16.11 -42.82
CA ILE A 257 -8.54 15.95 -41.37
C ILE A 257 -7.48 16.85 -40.68
N SER A 258 -6.31 16.95 -41.28
CA SER A 258 -5.23 17.84 -40.83
C SER A 258 -5.68 19.30 -40.80
N ASP A 259 -6.32 19.75 -41.91
CA ASP A 259 -6.85 21.10 -42.04
C ASP A 259 -7.99 21.38 -41.03
N ASP A 260 -8.90 20.44 -40.87
CA ASP A 260 -10.04 20.58 -39.93
C ASP A 260 -9.59 20.69 -38.46
N LEU A 261 -8.57 19.95 -38.07
CA LEU A 261 -8.10 19.87 -36.68
C LEU A 261 -6.93 20.83 -36.38
N GLY A 262 -6.33 21.44 -37.42
CA GLY A 262 -5.15 22.28 -37.28
C GLY A 262 -3.94 21.51 -36.75
N LEU A 263 -3.88 20.19 -37.02
CA LEU A 263 -2.78 19.33 -36.60
C LEU A 263 -1.84 19.02 -37.78
N PRO A 264 -0.54 18.78 -37.52
CA PRO A 264 0.41 18.42 -38.58
C PRO A 264 -0.06 17.18 -39.36
N LEU A 265 0.04 17.21 -40.68
CA LEU A 265 -0.38 16.13 -41.57
C LEU A 265 0.31 14.80 -41.22
N GLU A 266 1.60 14.84 -40.95
CA GLU A 266 2.39 13.67 -40.55
C GLU A 266 1.80 12.97 -39.31
N ARG A 267 1.37 13.74 -38.31
CA ARG A 267 0.68 13.21 -37.13
C ARG A 267 -0.67 12.55 -37.47
N ILE A 268 -1.45 13.14 -38.36
CA ILE A 268 -2.73 12.55 -38.80
C ILE A 268 -2.50 11.25 -39.55
N ILE A 269 -1.49 11.19 -40.43
CA ILE A 269 -1.10 9.96 -41.13
C ILE A 269 -0.73 8.88 -40.13
N THR A 270 0.12 9.17 -39.16
CA THR A 270 0.52 8.24 -38.11
C THR A 270 -0.69 7.70 -37.35
N ILE A 271 -1.63 8.56 -36.99
CA ILE A 271 -2.88 8.14 -36.32
C ILE A 271 -3.73 7.23 -37.23
N CYS A 272 -3.91 7.57 -38.49
CA CYS A 272 -4.66 6.76 -39.45
C CYS A 272 -4.04 5.37 -39.63
N ASP A 273 -2.69 5.30 -39.68
CA ASP A 273 -1.95 4.04 -39.78
C ASP A 273 -2.14 3.17 -38.54
N LEU A 274 -2.04 3.76 -37.35
CA LEU A 274 -2.31 3.07 -36.09
C LEU A 274 -3.73 2.52 -36.02
N LEU A 275 -4.71 3.33 -36.36
CA LEU A 275 -6.11 2.95 -36.37
C LEU A 275 -6.41 1.84 -37.39
N THR A 276 -5.74 1.85 -38.55
CA THR A 276 -5.83 0.82 -39.57
C THR A 276 -5.14 -0.48 -39.17
N LYS A 277 -4.01 -0.37 -38.49
CA LYS A 277 -3.22 -1.51 -38.00
C LYS A 277 -3.92 -2.23 -36.84
N TYR A 278 -4.66 -1.50 -36.00
CA TYR A 278 -5.33 -2.05 -34.82
C TYR A 278 -6.85 -1.79 -34.82
N PRO A 279 -7.62 -2.29 -35.79
CA PRO A 279 -9.03 -1.94 -35.99
C PRO A 279 -9.96 -2.42 -34.85
N GLN A 280 -9.54 -3.43 -34.09
CA GLN A 280 -10.32 -4.03 -33.00
C GLN A 280 -9.98 -3.45 -31.62
N LYS A 281 -8.91 -2.63 -31.51
CA LYS A 281 -8.53 -2.02 -30.25
C LYS A 281 -9.31 -0.73 -30.00
N SER A 282 -9.63 -0.47 -28.75
CA SER A 282 -10.16 0.81 -28.30
C SER A 282 -9.11 1.92 -28.40
N ASP A 283 -9.56 3.18 -28.45
CA ASP A 283 -8.66 4.33 -28.51
C ASP A 283 -7.74 4.40 -27.29
N ASN A 284 -8.22 3.99 -26.10
CA ASN A 284 -7.40 3.88 -24.89
C ASN A 284 -6.29 2.83 -25.02
N GLU A 285 -6.61 1.64 -25.54
CA GLU A 285 -5.61 0.58 -25.75
C GLU A 285 -4.55 0.96 -26.79
N ILE A 286 -4.92 1.75 -27.80
CA ILE A 286 -3.98 2.26 -28.78
C ILE A 286 -3.07 3.35 -28.17
N ALA A 287 -3.65 4.23 -27.37
CA ALA A 287 -2.90 5.28 -26.69
C ALA A 287 -1.86 4.70 -25.71
N GLU A 288 -2.25 3.74 -24.87
CA GLU A 288 -1.32 3.03 -23.99
C GLU A 288 -0.15 2.36 -24.73
N TYR A 289 -0.46 1.76 -25.90
CA TYR A 289 0.56 1.07 -26.69
C TYR A 289 1.57 2.08 -27.28
N PHE A 290 1.08 3.20 -27.82
CA PHE A 290 1.90 4.21 -28.47
C PHE A 290 2.79 4.96 -27.48
N ILE A 291 2.28 5.30 -26.28
CA ILE A 291 3.06 5.99 -25.25
C ILE A 291 4.18 5.09 -24.72
N LYS A 292 3.92 3.79 -24.54
CA LYS A 292 4.94 2.82 -24.09
C LYS A 292 6.04 2.61 -25.15
N ASP A 293 5.71 2.64 -26.43
CA ASP A 293 6.67 2.44 -27.52
C ASP A 293 7.58 3.68 -27.71
N THR A 294 7.05 4.89 -27.57
CA THR A 294 7.82 6.14 -27.64
C THR A 294 8.78 6.33 -26.46
N THR A 295 8.42 5.85 -25.26
CA THR A 295 9.34 5.91 -24.09
C THR A 295 10.48 4.89 -24.17
N LEU A 296 10.37 3.85 -25.01
CA LEU A 296 11.45 2.87 -25.22
C LEU A 296 12.48 3.34 -26.25
N ASP A 297 12.08 4.18 -27.22
CA ASP A 297 13.01 4.72 -28.23
C ASP A 297 13.88 5.86 -27.67
N ASP A 298 13.40 6.64 -26.69
CA ASP A 298 14.20 7.69 -26.02
C ASP A 298 15.30 7.15 -25.08
N VAL A 299 15.19 5.90 -24.61
CA VAL A 299 16.18 5.24 -23.72
C VAL A 299 17.32 4.58 -24.51
N GLN A 300 17.21 4.44 -25.84
CA GLN A 300 18.27 3.82 -26.67
C GLN A 300 19.20 4.85 -27.34
N THR A 301 19.02 6.14 -27.08
CA THR A 301 19.79 7.23 -27.71
C THR A 301 20.65 8.06 -26.74
N GLU A 302 20.91 7.59 -25.51
CA GLU A 302 21.93 8.16 -24.61
C GLU A 302 23.08 7.12 -24.35
#